data_126ed361f12396ddbcede2190964a2d2
#
_entry.id   126ed361f12396ddbcede2190964a2d2
#
_cell.length_a   1.000
_cell.length_b   1.000
_cell.length_c   1.000
_cell.angle_alpha   90.00
_cell.angle_beta   90.00
_cell.angle_gamma   90.00
#
_symmetry.space_group_name_H-M   'P 1'
#
loop_
_entity.id
_entity.type
_entity.pdbx_description
1 polymer ?
#
loop_
_entity_poly.entity_id
_entity_poly.type
_entity_poly.pdbx_seq_one_letter_code
_entity_poly.pdbx_strand_id
1 'polypeptide(L)'
;AALEVQKRIEERIAREGNTDWLRTTIKNFVKTQPGWNSTSENLDNSDHLQGGALLYNNDSRTSHANSDYRLLNRTPTSQTGKHNPKYTKDTSNGGFEFLLANDIDNSNPAVQAEQLNWLHYIMNIGTITGGSEDENFDGVRVDAVDNVNADLLQIASDYFKAKYGSDQSQEQAIKHLSILEAWSHNDAYYNEDTKGAQLPMDDPMHLALVYSLLRPIGNRSGVEPLISNSLNDRSESGKNSKRMANYSFVRAHDSEVQSIIGQIIKNEINPQSTGNTFTLDEMKKAFEIYNRDMRSANKQYTQYNIPSAYALMLTHKDTVPRVYYGDMYTDDGQYMAQKSPYYDAIETLLKGRIRYAAGGQDMKVNYIGYGNTNGWDAAGVLTSVRYGTGANSASDTGTAETRNQGMAVIVSNQPALRLTSNLTINMGAAHRNQAYRPLLLTTNDGVATYLNDSDANGIVKYTDGNGNLTFNANEIRGIRNPQVDGYLAVWVPVGASETQDVRVAPSKEKNSSGLVYESNAALDSQVIYEGFSNFQDFVQNPSQYTNKKIAENASLFKSWGITSFELAPQYVSSDDKKDGGCPSVSTDGRIPW
;
A
#
# COMPACT_ATOMS: atom_id res chain seq x y z
N ALA A 1 3.63 21.37 -24.01
CA ALA A 1 4.37 22.22 -23.05
C ALA A 1 5.26 21.36 -22.15
N ALA A 2 4.74 20.39 -21.38
CA ALA A 2 5.53 19.57 -20.45
C ALA A 2 6.73 18.87 -21.12
N LEU A 3 6.53 18.25 -22.28
CA LEU A 3 7.61 17.60 -23.04
C LEU A 3 8.68 18.57 -23.54
N GLU A 4 8.28 19.78 -23.90
CA GLU A 4 9.23 20.81 -24.32
C GLU A 4 10.05 21.31 -23.12
N VAL A 5 9.44 21.48 -21.97
CA VAL A 5 10.14 21.82 -20.73
C VAL A 5 11.12 20.71 -20.35
N GLN A 6 10.66 19.46 -20.36
CA GLN A 6 11.50 18.30 -20.10
C GLN A 6 12.75 18.29 -21.01
N LYS A 7 12.56 18.39 -22.31
CA LYS A 7 13.68 18.41 -23.27
C LYS A 7 14.69 19.49 -22.96
N ARG A 8 14.24 20.70 -22.66
CA ARG A 8 15.12 21.79 -22.27
C ARG A 8 15.87 21.53 -20.96
N ILE A 9 15.22 20.91 -20.02
CA ILE A 9 15.83 20.49 -18.76
C ILE A 9 16.94 19.46 -19.02
N GLU A 10 16.65 18.42 -19.79
CA GLU A 10 17.63 17.38 -20.15
C GLU A 10 18.87 17.97 -20.84
N GLU A 11 18.63 18.79 -21.85
CA GLU A 11 19.71 19.45 -22.58
C GLU A 11 20.58 20.34 -21.69
N ARG A 12 19.98 20.96 -20.69
CA ARG A 12 20.68 21.86 -19.78
C ARG A 12 21.42 21.12 -18.68
N ILE A 13 20.82 20.13 -18.07
CA ILE A 13 21.46 19.27 -17.05
C ILE A 13 22.67 18.56 -17.68
N ALA A 14 22.51 17.98 -18.87
CA ALA A 14 23.61 17.34 -19.60
C ALA A 14 24.79 18.29 -19.86
N ARG A 15 24.53 19.59 -20.05
CA ARG A 15 25.57 20.61 -20.28
C ARG A 15 26.18 21.15 -19.00
N GLU A 16 25.37 21.37 -17.97
CA GLU A 16 25.78 22.16 -16.79
C GLU A 16 25.92 21.32 -15.53
N GLY A 17 25.32 20.13 -15.48
CA GLY A 17 25.40 19.23 -14.34
C GLY A 17 24.68 19.73 -13.08
N ASN A 18 23.90 20.81 -13.17
CA ASN A 18 23.14 21.34 -12.04
C ASN A 18 21.81 21.98 -12.48
N THR A 19 20.98 22.39 -11.53
CA THR A 19 19.64 22.94 -11.74
C THR A 19 19.51 24.42 -11.35
N ASP A 20 20.58 25.13 -11.01
CA ASP A 20 20.52 26.53 -10.53
C ASP A 20 19.90 27.48 -11.56
N TRP A 21 20.10 27.20 -12.84
CA TRP A 21 19.46 27.95 -13.93
C TRP A 21 17.93 27.87 -13.86
N LEU A 22 17.38 26.72 -13.46
CA LEU A 22 15.93 26.54 -13.38
C LEU A 22 15.34 27.40 -12.27
N ARG A 23 16.01 27.46 -11.12
CA ARG A 23 15.63 28.36 -10.02
C ARG A 23 15.52 29.81 -10.47
N THR A 24 16.51 30.28 -11.24
CA THR A 24 16.51 31.63 -11.81
C THR A 24 15.36 31.80 -12.82
N THR A 25 15.12 30.81 -13.65
CA THR A 25 14.02 30.82 -14.63
C THR A 25 12.66 30.90 -13.97
N ILE A 26 12.42 30.10 -12.95
CA ILE A 26 11.18 30.10 -12.16
C ILE A 26 10.99 31.46 -11.51
N LYS A 27 12.00 31.98 -10.83
CA LYS A 27 11.95 33.30 -10.19
C LYS A 27 11.58 34.42 -11.19
N ASN A 28 12.19 34.39 -12.37
CA ASN A 28 11.88 35.35 -13.41
C ASN A 28 10.48 35.18 -13.98
N PHE A 29 10.04 33.96 -14.15
CA PHE A 29 8.68 33.66 -14.61
C PHE A 29 7.63 34.16 -13.61
N VAL A 30 7.78 33.86 -12.33
CA VAL A 30 6.88 34.32 -11.27
C VAL A 30 6.74 35.85 -11.27
N LYS A 31 7.82 36.57 -11.45
CA LYS A 31 7.82 38.05 -11.55
C LYS A 31 6.95 38.58 -12.68
N THR A 32 6.72 37.82 -13.70
CA THR A 32 5.93 38.24 -14.87
C THR A 32 4.46 37.88 -14.76
N GLN A 33 4.06 37.09 -13.76
CA GLN A 33 2.69 36.63 -13.64
C GLN A 33 1.80 37.68 -12.95
N PRO A 34 0.65 38.04 -13.54
CA PRO A 34 -0.30 38.95 -12.89
C PRO A 34 -0.81 38.36 -11.58
N GLY A 35 -0.79 39.15 -10.52
CA GLY A 35 -1.28 38.76 -9.20
C GLY A 35 -0.31 37.94 -8.33
N TRP A 36 0.81 37.48 -8.88
CA TRP A 36 1.80 36.70 -8.14
C TRP A 36 2.87 37.55 -7.44
N ASN A 37 3.05 38.76 -7.84
CA ASN A 37 4.06 39.68 -7.33
C ASN A 37 3.46 40.76 -6.43
N SER A 38 2.39 40.48 -5.76
CA SER A 38 1.75 41.41 -4.82
C SER A 38 2.64 41.75 -3.62
N THR A 39 3.64 40.93 -3.34
CA THR A 39 4.64 41.18 -2.29
C THR A 39 6.04 41.03 -2.90
N SER A 40 6.63 42.17 -3.27
CA SER A 40 7.99 42.21 -3.83
C SER A 40 9.04 41.57 -2.90
N GLU A 41 8.84 41.64 -1.61
CA GLU A 41 9.72 41.05 -0.61
C GLU A 41 9.95 39.54 -0.84
N ASN A 42 8.89 38.81 -1.13
CA ASN A 42 9.00 37.37 -1.36
C ASN A 42 9.75 37.01 -2.64
N LEU A 43 9.66 37.87 -3.66
CA LEU A 43 10.36 37.62 -4.93
C LEU A 43 11.85 37.95 -4.87
N ASP A 44 12.22 38.91 -4.03
CA ASP A 44 13.60 39.35 -3.90
C ASP A 44 14.37 38.60 -2.81
N ASN A 45 13.68 37.90 -1.94
CA ASN A 45 14.30 37.04 -0.95
C ASN A 45 14.89 35.79 -1.64
N SER A 46 16.20 35.64 -1.55
CA SER A 46 16.90 34.51 -2.19
C SER A 46 16.53 33.15 -1.59
N ASP A 47 16.05 33.14 -0.35
CA ASP A 47 15.64 31.92 0.34
C ASP A 47 14.21 31.49 -0.02
N HIS A 48 13.45 32.36 -0.65
CA HIS A 48 12.07 32.12 -1.06
C HIS A 48 11.94 32.16 -2.59
N LEU A 49 12.35 31.08 -3.24
CA LEU A 49 12.06 30.88 -4.67
C LEU A 49 10.58 30.92 -4.98
N GLN A 50 9.82 30.59 -4.00
CA GLN A 50 8.40 30.38 -4.09
C GLN A 50 7.64 31.68 -4.30
N GLY A 51 8.13 32.81 -3.83
CA GLY A 51 7.48 34.10 -4.05
C GLY A 51 5.96 34.01 -4.13
N GLY A 52 5.44 34.30 -5.30
CA GLY A 52 4.02 34.13 -5.55
C GLY A 52 3.48 32.70 -5.63
N ALA A 53 4.32 31.68 -5.57
CA ALA A 53 3.91 30.28 -5.52
C ALA A 53 3.62 29.80 -4.09
N LEU A 54 4.09 30.52 -3.08
CA LEU A 54 3.78 30.24 -1.70
C LEU A 54 2.41 30.78 -1.34
N LEU A 55 1.47 29.89 -1.06
CA LEU A 55 0.10 30.23 -0.71
C LEU A 55 -0.09 30.41 0.79
N TYR A 56 0.74 29.75 1.56
CA TYR A 56 0.50 29.60 2.98
C TYR A 56 1.80 29.39 3.74
N ASN A 57 1.90 30.04 4.89
CA ASN A 57 2.98 29.87 5.83
C ASN A 57 2.43 29.38 7.17
N ASN A 58 2.89 28.24 7.61
CA ASN A 58 2.39 27.58 8.81
C ASN A 58 2.85 28.20 10.14
N ASP A 59 3.69 29.23 10.12
CA ASP A 59 4.23 29.83 11.34
C ASP A 59 3.21 30.49 12.23
N SER A 60 2.07 30.89 11.67
CA SER A 60 0.95 31.41 12.45
C SER A 60 -0.32 30.62 12.21
N ARG A 61 -0.35 29.46 12.76
CA ARG A 61 -1.37 28.41 12.60
C ARG A 61 -2.82 28.88 12.71
N THR A 62 -3.08 29.91 13.48
CA THR A 62 -4.43 30.45 13.68
C THR A 62 -4.87 31.40 12.58
N SER A 63 -3.94 32.06 11.91
CA SER A 63 -4.27 33.04 10.87
C SER A 63 -4.55 32.38 9.52
N HIS A 64 -4.32 31.12 9.41
CA HIS A 64 -4.35 30.45 8.15
C HIS A 64 -5.61 29.70 7.82
N ALA A 65 -6.49 29.74 8.72
CA ALA A 65 -7.87 29.73 8.32
C ALA A 65 -8.21 30.96 7.47
N ASN A 66 -7.21 31.78 7.15
CA ASN A 66 -7.36 32.99 6.38
C ASN A 66 -7.93 32.67 4.99
N SER A 67 -9.13 33.21 4.76
CA SER A 67 -9.82 33.05 3.49
C SER A 67 -9.09 33.68 2.31
N ASP A 68 -8.24 34.69 2.53
CA ASP A 68 -7.54 35.38 1.47
C ASP A 68 -6.50 34.45 0.80
N TYR A 69 -5.78 33.67 1.60
CA TYR A 69 -4.89 32.64 1.05
C TYR A 69 -5.65 31.54 0.33
N ARG A 70 -6.80 31.15 0.86
CA ARG A 70 -7.66 30.15 0.24
C ARG A 70 -8.31 30.62 -1.05
N LEU A 71 -8.52 31.91 -1.21
CA LEU A 71 -8.97 32.47 -2.47
C LEU A 71 -7.89 32.40 -3.55
N LEU A 72 -6.62 32.46 -3.17
CA LEU A 72 -5.50 32.25 -4.05
C LEU A 72 -5.24 30.77 -4.26
N ASN A 73 -5.52 29.98 -3.25
CA ASN A 73 -5.40 28.53 -3.31
C ASN A 73 -6.50 27.97 -4.21
N ARG A 74 -6.09 27.33 -5.26
CA ARG A 74 -6.98 26.86 -6.29
C ARG A 74 -7.16 25.39 -6.13
N THR A 75 -8.35 25.00 -5.72
CA THR A 75 -8.67 23.61 -5.78
C THR A 75 -8.50 23.10 -7.21
N PRO A 76 -8.01 21.90 -7.40
CA PRO A 76 -7.76 21.32 -8.71
C PRO A 76 -8.94 21.44 -9.66
N THR A 77 -10.12 21.50 -9.13
CA THR A 77 -11.37 21.41 -9.86
C THR A 77 -12.08 22.73 -10.06
N SER A 78 -11.83 23.70 -9.18
CA SER A 78 -12.58 24.97 -9.18
C SER A 78 -12.00 26.02 -10.11
N GLN A 79 -10.72 25.89 -10.48
CA GLN A 79 -10.00 27.00 -11.10
C GLN A 79 -9.73 26.82 -12.58
N THR A 80 -9.42 25.62 -12.99
CA THR A 80 -8.91 25.44 -14.34
C THR A 80 -9.97 25.09 -15.35
N GLY A 81 -11.14 24.65 -14.91
CA GLY A 81 -12.18 24.11 -15.80
C GLY A 81 -11.77 22.87 -16.58
N LYS A 82 -10.52 22.42 -16.37
CA LYS A 82 -9.95 21.25 -17.02
C LYS A 82 -10.29 19.97 -16.28
N HIS A 83 -10.59 20.09 -14.99
CA HIS A 83 -10.84 18.95 -14.12
C HIS A 83 -12.32 18.64 -14.04
N ASN A 84 -12.60 17.36 -13.81
CA ASN A 84 -13.97 16.93 -13.61
C ASN A 84 -14.55 17.56 -12.34
N PRO A 85 -15.72 18.24 -12.41
CA PRO A 85 -16.35 18.87 -11.25
C PRO A 85 -16.58 17.94 -10.06
N LYS A 86 -16.66 16.63 -10.29
CA LYS A 86 -16.79 15.66 -9.19
C LYS A 86 -15.57 15.60 -8.26
N TYR A 87 -14.44 16.16 -8.66
CA TYR A 87 -13.26 16.32 -7.80
C TYR A 87 -13.35 17.51 -6.88
N THR A 88 -14.30 18.42 -7.15
CA THR A 88 -14.51 19.59 -6.31
C THR A 88 -14.83 19.13 -4.90
N LYS A 89 -13.99 19.54 -3.99
CA LYS A 89 -14.10 19.18 -2.60
C LYS A 89 -14.88 20.17 -1.81
N ASP A 90 -15.22 19.76 -0.62
CA ASP A 90 -15.67 20.69 0.40
C ASP A 90 -14.55 21.71 0.66
N THR A 91 -14.76 22.90 0.16
CA THR A 91 -13.86 24.02 0.36
C THR A 91 -14.13 24.77 1.66
N SER A 92 -15.13 24.35 2.44
CA SER A 92 -15.49 25.00 3.70
C SER A 92 -14.32 25.05 4.68
N ASN A 93 -13.46 24.05 4.65
CA ASN A 93 -12.26 23.95 5.47
C ASN A 93 -10.95 24.23 4.69
N GLY A 94 -11.04 24.85 3.50
CA GLY A 94 -9.92 25.08 2.63
C GLY A 94 -9.54 23.90 1.76
N GLY A 95 -10.40 22.92 1.69
CA GLY A 95 -10.18 21.72 0.89
C GLY A 95 -9.08 20.84 1.45
N PHE A 96 -8.61 19.94 0.61
CA PHE A 96 -7.52 19.02 0.93
C PHE A 96 -6.14 19.57 0.55
N GLU A 97 -6.06 20.82 0.14
CA GLU A 97 -4.82 21.42 -0.32
C GLU A 97 -3.89 21.81 0.83
N PHE A 98 -4.46 21.98 2.02
CA PHE A 98 -3.68 22.27 3.21
C PHE A 98 -3.34 21.01 4.00
N LEU A 99 -2.06 20.71 4.13
CA LEU A 99 -1.58 19.60 4.93
C LEU A 99 -0.76 20.09 6.12
N LEU A 100 0.44 20.55 5.90
CA LEU A 100 1.39 20.88 6.96
C LEU A 100 2.46 21.85 6.44
N ALA A 101 3.04 22.63 7.34
CA ALA A 101 4.12 23.57 7.05
C ALA A 101 3.70 24.67 6.03
N ASN A 102 4.52 24.91 5.02
CA ASN A 102 4.20 25.88 3.98
C ASN A 102 3.38 25.21 2.87
N ASP A 103 2.31 25.88 2.47
CA ASP A 103 1.48 25.41 1.37
C ASP A 103 1.95 26.03 0.06
N ILE A 104 2.19 25.20 -0.94
CA ILE A 104 2.68 25.59 -2.25
C ILE A 104 1.57 25.43 -3.29
N ASP A 105 1.36 26.45 -4.11
CA ASP A 105 0.38 26.36 -5.21
C ASP A 105 0.85 25.44 -6.33
N ASN A 106 0.46 24.18 -6.23
CA ASN A 106 0.72 23.17 -7.24
C ASN A 106 0.00 23.43 -8.59
N SER A 107 -0.91 24.39 -8.67
CA SER A 107 -1.51 24.85 -9.92
C SER A 107 -0.66 25.88 -10.64
N ASN A 108 0.35 26.43 -9.98
CA ASN A 108 1.25 27.41 -10.58
C ASN A 108 2.15 26.74 -11.62
N PRO A 109 2.18 27.24 -12.87
CA PRO A 109 3.01 26.65 -13.92
C PRO A 109 4.51 26.61 -13.60
N ALA A 110 5.03 27.54 -12.80
CA ALA A 110 6.43 27.50 -12.37
C ALA A 110 6.69 26.37 -11.38
N VAL A 111 5.77 26.13 -10.46
CA VAL A 111 5.83 24.99 -9.54
C VAL A 111 5.70 23.67 -10.31
N GLN A 112 4.78 23.59 -11.25
CA GLN A 112 4.60 22.38 -12.07
C GLN A 112 5.84 22.09 -12.91
N ALA A 113 6.49 23.11 -13.47
CA ALA A 113 7.74 22.95 -14.19
C ALA A 113 8.89 22.46 -13.31
N GLU A 114 8.99 22.97 -12.08
CA GLU A 114 10.00 22.50 -11.12
C GLU A 114 9.72 21.06 -10.64
N GLN A 115 8.49 20.73 -10.38
CA GLN A 115 8.10 19.37 -10.00
C GLN A 115 8.37 18.37 -11.14
N LEU A 116 8.11 18.75 -12.38
CA LEU A 116 8.47 17.94 -13.54
C LEU A 116 10.00 17.76 -13.65
N ASN A 117 10.76 18.79 -13.34
CA ASN A 117 12.22 18.72 -13.30
C ASN A 117 12.69 17.73 -12.20
N TRP A 118 12.12 17.79 -11.03
CA TRP A 118 12.45 16.84 -9.96
C TRP A 118 12.07 15.40 -10.32
N LEU A 119 10.89 15.20 -10.89
CA LEU A 119 10.47 13.90 -11.38
C LEU A 119 11.45 13.37 -12.42
N HIS A 120 11.81 14.19 -13.40
CA HIS A 120 12.80 13.82 -14.41
C HIS A 120 14.16 13.48 -13.80
N TYR A 121 14.65 14.30 -12.87
CA TYR A 121 15.92 14.06 -12.19
C TYR A 121 15.93 12.73 -11.44
N ILE A 122 14.92 12.47 -10.64
CA ILE A 122 14.82 11.22 -9.85
C ILE A 122 14.74 10.01 -10.78
N MET A 123 13.86 10.08 -11.79
CA MET A 123 13.65 8.97 -12.72
C MET A 123 14.86 8.69 -13.63
N ASN A 124 15.87 9.54 -13.65
CA ASN A 124 17.06 9.38 -14.48
C ASN A 124 18.36 9.52 -13.68
N ILE A 125 18.30 9.38 -12.37
CA ILE A 125 19.43 9.69 -11.49
C ILE A 125 20.68 8.85 -11.80
N GLY A 126 20.50 7.56 -12.10
CA GLY A 126 21.60 6.68 -12.48
C GLY A 126 22.33 7.20 -13.72
N THR A 127 21.58 7.46 -14.79
CA THR A 127 22.15 8.00 -16.05
C THR A 127 22.75 9.39 -15.86
N ILE A 128 22.10 10.29 -15.11
CA ILE A 128 22.59 11.66 -14.86
C ILE A 128 23.90 11.64 -14.07
N THR A 129 24.05 10.69 -13.14
CA THR A 129 25.28 10.57 -12.34
C THR A 129 26.38 9.76 -13.00
N GLY A 130 26.20 9.34 -14.25
CA GLY A 130 27.19 8.64 -15.05
C GLY A 130 27.14 7.12 -14.96
N GLY A 131 26.07 6.58 -14.38
CA GLY A 131 25.76 5.15 -14.38
C GLY A 131 24.95 4.71 -15.59
N SER A 132 24.31 3.56 -15.50
CA SER A 132 23.46 2.97 -16.54
C SER A 132 21.99 3.30 -16.35
N GLU A 133 21.16 2.98 -17.34
CA GLU A 133 19.70 3.09 -17.23
C GLU A 133 19.14 2.15 -16.17
N ASP A 134 19.79 1.02 -15.92
CA ASP A 134 19.40 0.07 -14.87
C ASP A 134 19.56 0.60 -13.44
N GLU A 135 20.23 1.74 -13.28
CA GLU A 135 20.41 2.44 -12.01
C GLU A 135 19.38 3.56 -11.80
N ASN A 136 18.49 3.78 -12.75
CA ASN A 136 17.38 4.71 -12.64
C ASN A 136 16.24 4.11 -11.80
N PHE A 137 15.39 4.98 -11.26
CA PHE A 137 14.12 4.50 -10.69
C PHE A 137 13.13 4.17 -11.81
N ASP A 138 12.32 3.14 -11.58
CA ASP A 138 11.34 2.69 -12.56
C ASP A 138 9.96 3.29 -12.36
N GLY A 139 9.64 3.71 -11.14
CA GLY A 139 8.32 4.23 -10.80
C GLY A 139 8.34 5.23 -9.65
N VAL A 140 7.16 5.73 -9.30
CA VAL A 140 7.00 6.70 -8.22
C VAL A 140 5.79 6.40 -7.36
N ARG A 141 5.88 6.74 -6.08
CA ARG A 141 4.73 6.98 -5.21
C ARG A 141 4.50 8.49 -5.10
N VAL A 142 3.32 8.93 -5.40
CA VAL A 142 2.90 10.31 -5.16
C VAL A 142 2.20 10.37 -3.81
N ASP A 143 2.83 11.07 -2.90
CA ASP A 143 2.39 11.27 -1.53
C ASP A 143 1.33 12.35 -1.44
N ALA A 144 0.44 12.24 -0.45
CA ALA A 144 -0.55 13.27 -0.12
C ALA A 144 -1.31 13.82 -1.34
N VAL A 145 -1.78 12.96 -2.21
CA VAL A 145 -2.47 13.34 -3.46
C VAL A 145 -3.69 14.23 -3.23
N ASP A 146 -4.36 14.09 -2.09
CA ASP A 146 -5.46 14.98 -1.68
C ASP A 146 -5.04 16.45 -1.54
N ASN A 147 -3.75 16.71 -1.40
CA ASN A 147 -3.16 18.03 -1.20
C ASN A 147 -2.45 18.56 -2.47
N VAL A 148 -2.53 17.81 -3.56
CA VAL A 148 -1.86 18.12 -4.82
C VAL A 148 -2.89 18.51 -5.89
N ASN A 149 -2.53 19.49 -6.72
CA ASN A 149 -3.34 19.85 -7.88
C ASN A 149 -3.36 18.72 -8.92
N ALA A 150 -4.52 18.37 -9.42
CA ALA A 150 -4.71 17.28 -10.38
C ALA A 150 -3.93 17.48 -11.70
N ASP A 151 -3.65 18.73 -12.10
CA ASP A 151 -2.79 19.00 -13.26
C ASP A 151 -1.40 18.39 -13.09
N LEU A 152 -0.86 18.37 -11.87
CA LEU A 152 0.44 17.75 -11.61
C LEU A 152 0.41 16.23 -11.82
N LEU A 153 -0.67 15.58 -11.42
CA LEU A 153 -0.86 14.15 -11.66
C LEU A 153 -0.96 13.85 -13.16
N GLN A 154 -1.65 14.71 -13.90
CA GLN A 154 -1.73 14.60 -15.37
C GLN A 154 -0.35 14.78 -16.01
N ILE A 155 0.44 15.77 -15.56
CA ILE A 155 1.80 16.02 -16.03
C ILE A 155 2.69 14.80 -15.78
N ALA A 156 2.63 14.21 -14.59
CA ALA A 156 3.38 13.00 -14.27
C ALA A 156 2.96 11.82 -15.17
N SER A 157 1.66 11.61 -15.35
CA SER A 157 1.14 10.60 -16.25
C SER A 157 1.63 10.78 -17.69
N ASP A 158 1.55 12.00 -18.22
CA ASP A 158 2.01 12.33 -19.58
C ASP A 158 3.52 12.15 -19.73
N TYR A 159 4.29 12.45 -18.69
CA TYR A 159 5.72 12.18 -18.67
C TYR A 159 6.00 10.68 -18.83
N PHE A 160 5.34 9.81 -18.04
CA PHE A 160 5.52 8.37 -18.12
C PHE A 160 5.11 7.81 -19.48
N LYS A 161 4.00 8.27 -20.04
CA LYS A 161 3.54 7.87 -21.38
C LYS A 161 4.57 8.25 -22.45
N ALA A 162 5.08 9.47 -22.39
CA ALA A 162 6.01 9.99 -23.38
C ALA A 162 7.42 9.40 -23.26
N LYS A 163 7.90 9.22 -22.03
CA LYS A 163 9.27 8.74 -21.77
C LYS A 163 9.37 7.23 -21.94
N TYR A 164 8.42 6.49 -21.40
CA TYR A 164 8.50 5.04 -21.27
C TYR A 164 7.50 4.28 -22.14
N GLY A 165 6.60 4.99 -22.81
CA GLY A 165 5.54 4.31 -23.58
C GLY A 165 4.58 3.52 -22.71
N SER A 166 4.31 3.98 -21.48
CA SER A 166 3.50 3.25 -20.51
C SER A 166 2.06 2.99 -20.97
N ASP A 167 1.56 3.74 -21.95
CA ASP A 167 0.26 3.53 -22.58
C ASP A 167 0.29 2.64 -23.84
N GLN A 168 1.46 2.17 -24.26
CA GLN A 168 1.61 1.38 -25.48
C GLN A 168 1.45 -0.12 -25.26
N SER A 169 1.78 -0.62 -24.08
CA SER A 169 1.53 -2.01 -23.70
C SER A 169 1.43 -2.15 -22.19
N GLN A 170 0.79 -3.22 -21.74
CA GLN A 170 0.72 -3.57 -20.33
C GLN A 170 2.13 -3.89 -19.78
N GLU A 171 2.98 -4.52 -20.57
CA GLU A 171 4.36 -4.82 -20.18
C GLU A 171 5.13 -3.54 -19.85
N GLN A 172 5.01 -2.50 -20.66
CA GLN A 172 5.66 -1.22 -20.40
C GLN A 172 5.04 -0.49 -19.18
N ALA A 173 3.72 -0.53 -19.07
CA ALA A 173 3.03 0.07 -17.94
C ALA A 173 3.47 -0.54 -16.59
N ILE A 174 3.56 -1.88 -16.52
CA ILE A 174 3.96 -2.59 -15.29
C ILE A 174 5.41 -2.32 -14.91
N LYS A 175 6.30 -2.09 -15.87
CA LYS A 175 7.69 -1.71 -15.60
C LYS A 175 7.82 -0.33 -14.96
N HIS A 176 6.82 0.53 -15.11
CA HIS A 176 6.87 1.92 -14.67
C HIS A 176 5.64 2.27 -13.84
N LEU A 177 5.48 1.59 -12.70
CA LEU A 177 4.36 1.80 -11.81
C LEU A 177 4.40 3.20 -11.19
N SER A 178 3.26 3.89 -11.25
CA SER A 178 3.00 5.09 -10.47
C SER A 178 1.83 4.81 -9.53
N ILE A 179 2.05 4.93 -8.23
CA ILE A 179 1.02 4.72 -7.20
C ILE A 179 0.67 6.03 -6.51
N LEU A 180 -0.57 6.19 -6.15
CA LEU A 180 -1.12 7.40 -5.53
C LEU A 180 -1.56 7.11 -4.10
N GLU A 181 -1.28 8.04 -3.19
CA GLU A 181 -1.76 7.96 -1.82
C GLU A 181 -2.80 9.04 -1.58
N ALA A 182 -4.07 8.62 -1.37
CA ALA A 182 -5.18 9.52 -1.06
C ALA A 182 -6.21 8.86 -0.14
N TRP A 183 -6.28 9.32 1.08
CA TRP A 183 -7.20 8.80 2.09
C TRP A 183 -8.66 9.20 1.88
N SER A 184 -8.92 10.12 0.94
CA SER A 184 -10.26 10.57 0.58
C SER A 184 -10.89 9.80 -0.58
N HIS A 185 -10.24 8.81 -1.15
CA HIS A 185 -10.61 8.10 -2.39
C HIS A 185 -10.65 8.97 -3.66
N ASN A 186 -10.08 10.16 -3.64
CA ASN A 186 -10.15 11.03 -4.82
C ASN A 186 -9.13 10.69 -5.89
N ASP A 187 -8.06 10.01 -5.51
CA ASP A 187 -7.07 9.49 -6.43
C ASP A 187 -7.71 8.62 -7.53
N ALA A 188 -8.76 7.89 -7.22
CA ALA A 188 -9.51 7.13 -8.22
C ALA A 188 -10.13 8.03 -9.31
N TYR A 189 -10.59 9.24 -8.96
CA TYR A 189 -11.08 10.20 -9.95
C TYR A 189 -9.95 10.80 -10.79
N TYR A 190 -8.83 11.14 -10.16
CA TYR A 190 -7.65 11.61 -10.86
C TYR A 190 -7.14 10.56 -11.84
N ASN A 191 -7.16 9.30 -11.42
CA ASN A 191 -6.78 8.17 -12.25
C ASN A 191 -7.72 7.97 -13.46
N GLU A 192 -9.00 8.28 -13.33
CA GLU A 192 -9.94 8.30 -14.47
C GLU A 192 -9.50 9.31 -15.55
N ASP A 193 -9.09 10.51 -15.15
CA ASP A 193 -8.65 11.55 -16.08
C ASP A 193 -7.35 11.18 -16.78
N THR A 194 -6.44 10.50 -16.11
CA THR A 194 -5.20 9.99 -16.70
C THR A 194 -5.36 8.69 -17.49
N LYS A 195 -6.60 8.18 -17.62
CA LYS A 195 -6.92 6.91 -18.28
C LYS A 195 -6.31 5.69 -17.59
N GLY A 196 -6.33 5.69 -16.28
CA GLY A 196 -5.79 4.59 -15.50
C GLY A 196 -4.28 4.47 -15.56
N ALA A 197 -3.56 5.59 -15.75
CA ALA A 197 -2.10 5.58 -15.83
C ALA A 197 -1.40 5.47 -14.46
N GLN A 198 -2.14 5.56 -13.38
CA GLN A 198 -1.65 5.47 -12.01
C GLN A 198 -2.54 4.53 -11.21
N LEU A 199 -1.98 3.91 -10.17
CA LEU A 199 -2.74 3.01 -9.30
C LEU A 199 -3.21 3.78 -8.05
N PRO A 200 -4.52 4.01 -7.90
CA PRO A 200 -5.07 4.61 -6.69
C PRO A 200 -4.97 3.66 -5.50
N MET A 201 -4.96 4.23 -4.32
CA MET A 201 -4.99 3.51 -3.05
C MET A 201 -6.36 2.85 -2.82
N ASP A 202 -6.37 1.59 -2.40
CA ASP A 202 -7.58 0.88 -2.01
C ASP A 202 -7.90 1.10 -0.52
N ASP A 203 -8.25 2.31 -0.13
CA ASP A 203 -8.60 2.59 1.26
C ASP A 203 -9.96 1.99 1.69
N PRO A 204 -10.99 1.77 0.85
CA PRO A 204 -12.16 1.03 1.28
C PRO A 204 -11.84 -0.38 1.77
N MET A 205 -10.95 -1.09 1.08
CA MET A 205 -10.54 -2.42 1.52
C MET A 205 -9.64 -2.34 2.75
N HIS A 206 -8.70 -1.39 2.79
CA HIS A 206 -7.88 -1.16 3.99
C HIS A 206 -8.75 -0.89 5.23
N LEU A 207 -9.70 0.02 5.14
CA LEU A 207 -10.61 0.31 6.26
C LEU A 207 -11.46 -0.91 6.65
N ALA A 208 -11.93 -1.69 5.67
CA ALA A 208 -12.64 -2.94 5.98
C ALA A 208 -11.76 -3.93 6.75
N LEU A 209 -10.49 -4.09 6.37
CA LEU A 209 -9.53 -4.92 7.11
C LEU A 209 -9.33 -4.39 8.54
N VAL A 210 -9.11 -3.09 8.70
CA VAL A 210 -8.93 -2.46 10.02
C VAL A 210 -10.16 -2.68 10.91
N TYR A 211 -11.34 -2.32 10.42
CA TYR A 211 -12.56 -2.40 11.23
C TYR A 211 -13.01 -3.82 11.51
N SER A 212 -12.85 -4.74 10.58
CA SER A 212 -13.33 -6.11 10.76
C SER A 212 -12.33 -7.01 11.48
N LEU A 213 -11.02 -6.78 11.33
CA LEU A 213 -9.99 -7.71 11.81
C LEU A 213 -9.02 -7.11 12.82
N LEU A 214 -8.46 -5.91 12.52
CA LEU A 214 -7.28 -5.43 13.23
C LEU A 214 -7.57 -4.80 14.59
N ARG A 215 -8.79 -4.35 14.81
CA ARG A 215 -9.21 -3.72 16.06
C ARG A 215 -9.38 -4.75 17.20
N PRO A 216 -9.33 -4.29 18.45
CA PRO A 216 -9.75 -5.10 19.59
C PRO A 216 -11.19 -5.60 19.42
N ILE A 217 -11.51 -6.77 19.94
CA ILE A 217 -12.79 -7.48 19.74
C ILE A 217 -14.02 -6.60 20.00
N GLY A 218 -14.01 -5.75 21.03
CA GLY A 218 -15.14 -4.86 21.37
C GLY A 218 -15.38 -3.74 20.34
N ASN A 219 -14.44 -3.49 19.44
CA ASN A 219 -14.47 -2.40 18.47
C ASN A 219 -14.49 -2.91 17.01
N ARG A 220 -14.67 -4.21 16.80
CA ARG A 220 -14.75 -4.81 15.45
C ARG A 220 -16.14 -4.68 14.86
N SER A 221 -16.19 -4.48 13.55
CA SER A 221 -17.40 -4.74 12.76
C SER A 221 -17.55 -6.23 12.48
N GLY A 222 -18.67 -6.62 11.84
CA GLY A 222 -18.77 -7.94 11.20
C GLY A 222 -17.74 -8.12 10.07
N VAL A 223 -17.78 -9.27 9.43
CA VAL A 223 -16.86 -9.60 8.31
C VAL A 223 -17.46 -9.25 6.94
N GLU A 224 -18.70 -8.82 6.87
CA GLU A 224 -19.41 -8.44 5.63
C GLU A 224 -18.70 -7.31 4.87
N PRO A 225 -18.16 -6.27 5.55
CA PRO A 225 -17.44 -5.19 4.86
C PRO A 225 -16.24 -5.68 4.04
N LEU A 226 -15.63 -6.81 4.42
CA LEU A 226 -14.53 -7.42 3.69
C LEU A 226 -14.95 -7.91 2.30
N ILE A 227 -16.23 -8.19 2.09
CA ILE A 227 -16.79 -8.55 0.79
C ILE A 227 -17.27 -7.29 0.06
N SER A 228 -18.14 -6.50 0.69
CA SER A 228 -18.78 -5.35 0.04
C SER A 228 -17.78 -4.25 -0.39
N ASN A 229 -16.62 -4.19 0.24
CA ASN A 229 -15.53 -3.29 -0.16
C ASN A 229 -14.45 -3.97 -1.02
N SER A 230 -14.62 -5.25 -1.36
CA SER A 230 -13.72 -5.94 -2.28
C SER A 230 -13.97 -5.51 -3.72
N LEU A 231 -12.94 -5.64 -4.57
CA LEU A 231 -13.09 -5.36 -6.00
C LEU A 231 -14.13 -6.24 -6.69
N ASN A 232 -14.42 -7.42 -6.15
CA ASN A 232 -15.45 -8.30 -6.71
C ASN A 232 -16.86 -7.71 -6.65
N ASP A 233 -17.18 -6.96 -5.61
CA ASP A 233 -18.51 -6.40 -5.37
C ASP A 233 -18.65 -4.93 -5.79
N ARG A 234 -17.56 -4.29 -6.19
CA ARG A 234 -17.59 -2.90 -6.64
C ARG A 234 -18.28 -2.76 -7.99
N SER A 235 -18.88 -1.58 -8.20
CA SER A 235 -19.48 -1.25 -9.49
C SER A 235 -18.46 -1.16 -10.62
N GLU A 236 -18.94 -1.20 -11.87
CA GLU A 236 -18.10 -1.02 -13.07
C GLU A 236 -17.72 0.45 -13.33
N SER A 237 -18.25 1.38 -12.55
CA SER A 237 -18.07 2.82 -12.76
C SER A 237 -17.84 3.58 -11.48
N GLY A 238 -17.24 4.75 -11.59
CA GLY A 238 -16.96 5.66 -10.47
C GLY A 238 -15.67 5.29 -9.73
N LYS A 239 -15.42 5.99 -8.63
CA LYS A 239 -14.17 5.89 -7.86
C LYS A 239 -13.90 4.53 -7.23
N ASN A 240 -14.93 3.74 -7.05
CA ASN A 240 -14.82 2.37 -6.54
C ASN A 240 -14.99 1.32 -7.64
N SER A 241 -14.71 1.72 -8.89
CA SER A 241 -14.87 0.83 -10.03
C SER A 241 -13.91 -0.37 -9.95
N LYS A 242 -14.43 -1.56 -10.15
CA LYS A 242 -13.62 -2.78 -10.27
C LYS A 242 -12.84 -2.89 -11.58
N ARG A 243 -13.13 -2.04 -12.57
CA ARG A 243 -12.33 -1.95 -13.80
C ARG A 243 -11.01 -1.25 -13.58
N MET A 244 -10.98 -0.29 -12.68
CA MET A 244 -9.78 0.47 -12.40
C MET A 244 -8.87 -0.37 -11.50
N ALA A 245 -7.67 -0.60 -11.95
CA ALA A 245 -6.63 -1.21 -11.13
C ALA A 245 -6.32 -0.32 -9.93
N ASN A 246 -5.98 -0.95 -8.82
CA ASN A 246 -5.57 -0.29 -7.59
C ASN A 246 -4.44 -1.06 -6.90
N TYR A 247 -3.88 -0.49 -5.83
CA TYR A 247 -3.06 -1.25 -4.91
C TYR A 247 -3.71 -1.34 -3.53
N SER A 248 -3.60 -2.49 -2.89
CA SER A 248 -4.15 -2.76 -1.57
C SER A 248 -3.06 -3.01 -0.54
N PHE A 249 -3.35 -2.75 0.73
CA PHE A 249 -2.39 -2.94 1.82
C PHE A 249 -3.10 -3.23 3.14
N VAL A 250 -2.39 -3.85 4.06
CA VAL A 250 -2.87 -4.09 5.44
C VAL A 250 -2.44 -2.94 6.34
N ARG A 251 -1.14 -2.65 6.37
CA ARG A 251 -0.53 -1.51 7.07
C ARG A 251 0.50 -0.85 6.18
N ALA A 252 0.94 0.34 6.57
CA ALA A 252 1.97 1.14 5.91
C ALA A 252 2.84 1.85 6.95
N HIS A 253 3.91 2.49 6.51
CA HIS A 253 4.78 3.28 7.39
C HIS A 253 4.04 4.42 8.12
N ASP A 254 3.00 4.99 7.50
CA ASP A 254 2.15 6.08 8.05
C ASP A 254 0.90 5.59 8.78
N SER A 255 0.77 4.27 8.97
CA SER A 255 -0.37 3.71 9.68
C SER A 255 -0.22 3.84 11.20
N GLU A 256 -1.00 3.07 11.90
CA GLU A 256 -1.20 3.14 13.34
C GLU A 256 0.07 2.98 14.19
N VAL A 257 1.17 2.45 13.65
CA VAL A 257 2.40 2.21 14.43
C VAL A 257 2.89 3.50 15.09
N GLN A 258 2.90 4.61 14.38
CA GLN A 258 3.31 5.90 14.94
C GLN A 258 2.43 6.31 16.12
N SER A 259 1.11 6.24 15.93
CA SER A 259 0.15 6.57 16.97
C SER A 259 0.26 5.64 18.17
N ILE A 260 0.51 4.36 17.93
CA ILE A 260 0.70 3.35 18.98
C ILE A 260 1.97 3.64 19.78
N ILE A 261 3.08 3.94 19.14
CA ILE A 261 4.33 4.29 19.83
C ILE A 261 4.14 5.54 20.68
N GLY A 262 3.53 6.60 20.14
CA GLY A 262 3.20 7.80 20.90
C GLY A 262 2.29 7.51 22.10
N GLN A 263 1.31 6.64 21.94
CA GLN A 263 0.41 6.22 23.03
C GLN A 263 1.15 5.41 24.11
N ILE A 264 2.04 4.50 23.74
CA ILE A 264 2.85 3.74 24.69
C ILE A 264 3.74 4.69 25.48
N ILE A 265 4.40 5.64 24.82
CA ILE A 265 5.26 6.62 25.50
C ILE A 265 4.44 7.39 26.55
N LYS A 266 3.29 7.91 26.15
CA LYS A 266 2.43 8.68 27.05
C LYS A 266 1.91 7.87 28.24
N ASN A 267 1.54 6.62 28.01
CA ASN A 267 0.90 5.79 29.04
C ASN A 267 1.90 5.12 29.98
N GLU A 268 3.06 4.71 29.47
CA GLU A 268 3.97 3.81 30.19
C GLU A 268 5.32 4.45 30.54
N ILE A 269 5.74 5.50 29.81
CA ILE A 269 7.11 6.01 29.90
C ILE A 269 7.14 7.46 30.37
N ASN A 270 6.41 8.34 29.70
CA ASN A 270 6.40 9.78 29.98
C ASN A 270 4.97 10.36 29.86
N PRO A 271 4.22 10.41 30.96
CA PRO A 271 2.86 10.95 30.95
C PRO A 271 2.75 12.43 30.52
N GLN A 272 3.85 13.16 30.50
CA GLN A 272 3.91 14.55 30.04
C GLN A 272 4.14 14.66 28.52
N SER A 273 4.40 13.55 27.84
CA SER A 273 4.56 13.54 26.39
C SER A 273 3.27 13.95 25.69
N THR A 274 3.40 14.76 24.66
CA THR A 274 2.27 15.09 23.79
C THR A 274 1.85 13.93 22.89
N GLY A 275 2.66 12.88 22.82
CA GLY A 275 2.49 11.75 21.91
C GLY A 275 3.04 11.99 20.50
N ASN A 276 3.44 13.22 20.20
CA ASN A 276 3.90 13.60 18.86
C ASN A 276 5.40 13.92 18.80
N THR A 277 6.04 14.11 19.96
CA THR A 277 7.47 14.35 20.04
C THR A 277 8.03 13.56 21.23
N PHE A 278 9.10 12.82 21.00
CA PHE A 278 9.74 11.98 22.03
C PHE A 278 11.22 11.83 21.74
N THR A 279 11.96 11.50 22.75
CA THR A 279 13.40 11.24 22.64
C THR A 279 13.65 9.86 22.02
N LEU A 280 14.85 9.66 21.50
CA LEU A 280 15.28 8.36 20.97
C LEU A 280 15.21 7.26 22.07
N ASP A 281 15.55 7.59 23.32
CA ASP A 281 15.47 6.66 24.44
C ASP A 281 14.01 6.25 24.76
N GLU A 282 13.09 7.22 24.76
CA GLU A 282 11.67 6.95 24.93
C GLU A 282 11.13 6.05 23.80
N MET A 283 11.53 6.32 22.56
CA MET A 283 11.15 5.50 21.41
C MET A 283 11.66 4.06 21.55
N LYS A 284 12.92 3.86 21.88
CA LYS A 284 13.49 2.52 22.08
C LYS A 284 12.77 1.73 23.17
N LYS A 285 12.48 2.38 24.29
CA LYS A 285 11.68 1.76 25.37
C LYS A 285 10.26 1.43 24.91
N ALA A 286 9.64 2.30 24.12
CA ALA A 286 8.31 2.04 23.58
C ALA A 286 8.31 0.84 22.64
N PHE A 287 9.33 0.68 21.81
CA PHE A 287 9.46 -0.49 20.95
C PHE A 287 9.69 -1.80 21.71
N GLU A 288 10.38 -1.78 22.85
CA GLU A 288 10.45 -2.96 23.71
C GLU A 288 9.05 -3.41 24.18
N ILE A 289 8.20 -2.46 24.53
CA ILE A 289 6.81 -2.73 24.91
C ILE A 289 5.99 -3.18 23.70
N TYR A 290 6.09 -2.47 22.60
CA TYR A 290 5.42 -2.77 21.32
C TYR A 290 5.74 -4.18 20.83
N ASN A 291 7.02 -4.53 20.75
CA ASN A 291 7.48 -5.84 20.26
C ASN A 291 7.07 -6.99 21.21
N ARG A 292 6.98 -6.74 22.50
CA ARG A 292 6.45 -7.70 23.47
C ARG A 292 4.93 -7.86 23.33
N ASP A 293 4.20 -6.75 23.20
CA ASP A 293 2.75 -6.75 23.03
C ASP A 293 2.34 -7.44 21.72
N MET A 294 3.08 -7.24 20.63
CA MET A 294 2.88 -7.92 19.36
C MET A 294 2.87 -9.45 19.49
N ARG A 295 3.69 -9.96 20.42
CA ARG A 295 3.81 -11.40 20.72
C ARG A 295 2.84 -11.90 21.80
N SER A 296 1.99 -11.02 22.29
CA SER A 296 0.94 -11.37 23.28
C SER A 296 -0.36 -11.77 22.59
N ALA A 297 -1.04 -12.75 23.17
CA ALA A 297 -2.41 -13.09 22.77
C ALA A 297 -3.43 -12.03 23.22
N ASN A 298 -3.16 -11.36 24.35
CA ASN A 298 -3.96 -10.26 24.87
C ASN A 298 -3.20 -8.95 24.63
N LYS A 299 -3.42 -8.36 23.47
CA LYS A 299 -2.76 -7.13 23.06
C LYS A 299 -3.38 -5.92 23.74
N GLN A 300 -2.53 -5.07 24.25
CA GLN A 300 -2.95 -3.80 24.85
C GLN A 300 -2.86 -2.65 23.83
N TYR A 301 -1.89 -2.69 22.94
CA TYR A 301 -1.56 -1.63 22.02
C TYR A 301 -1.59 -2.06 20.56
N THR A 302 -1.00 -3.21 20.25
CA THR A 302 -0.78 -3.64 18.88
C THR A 302 -2.04 -4.24 18.25
N GLN A 303 -2.05 -4.30 16.93
CA GLN A 303 -3.20 -4.77 16.17
C GLN A 303 -3.32 -6.29 16.16
N TYR A 304 -4.56 -6.76 15.98
CA TYR A 304 -4.92 -8.18 15.91
C TYR A 304 -4.97 -8.69 14.48
N ASN A 305 -4.98 -10.00 14.30
CA ASN A 305 -5.32 -10.69 13.04
C ASN A 305 -4.53 -10.25 11.80
N ILE A 306 -3.30 -9.79 11.95
CA ILE A 306 -2.46 -9.38 10.81
C ILE A 306 -2.35 -10.53 9.77
N PRO A 307 -2.07 -11.79 10.14
CA PRO A 307 -2.03 -12.88 9.16
C PRO A 307 -3.35 -13.12 8.43
N SER A 308 -4.49 -12.92 9.11
CA SER A 308 -5.82 -13.06 8.47
C SER A 308 -6.06 -11.97 7.43
N ALA A 309 -5.64 -10.74 7.73
CA ALA A 309 -5.73 -9.62 6.79
C ALA A 309 -4.85 -9.87 5.55
N TYR A 310 -3.61 -10.33 5.74
CA TYR A 310 -2.73 -10.72 4.64
C TYR A 310 -3.27 -11.90 3.83
N ALA A 311 -3.88 -12.89 4.48
CA ALA A 311 -4.48 -14.01 3.77
C ALA A 311 -5.58 -13.55 2.80
N LEU A 312 -6.43 -12.61 3.21
CA LEU A 312 -7.45 -12.04 2.33
C LEU A 312 -6.84 -11.18 1.23
N MET A 313 -5.91 -10.28 1.57
CA MET A 313 -5.30 -9.37 0.61
C MET A 313 -4.46 -10.10 -0.45
N LEU A 314 -3.57 -11.00 -0.03
CA LEU A 314 -2.65 -11.70 -0.93
C LEU A 314 -3.33 -12.74 -1.81
N THR A 315 -4.54 -13.16 -1.48
CA THR A 315 -5.33 -14.10 -2.29
C THR A 315 -6.43 -13.40 -3.10
N HIS A 316 -6.62 -12.10 -2.87
CA HIS A 316 -7.62 -11.30 -3.57
C HIS A 316 -7.26 -11.14 -5.06
N LYS A 317 -8.30 -11.20 -5.90
CA LYS A 317 -8.21 -10.99 -7.35
C LYS A 317 -8.23 -9.50 -7.68
N ASP A 318 -7.57 -9.12 -8.78
CA ASP A 318 -7.69 -7.82 -9.44
C ASP A 318 -7.12 -6.62 -8.66
N THR A 319 -6.19 -6.86 -7.74
CA THR A 319 -5.47 -5.80 -7.02
C THR A 319 -3.98 -6.07 -6.96
N VAL A 320 -3.18 -5.02 -6.86
CA VAL A 320 -1.74 -5.14 -6.57
C VAL A 320 -1.55 -5.06 -5.05
N PRO A 321 -1.24 -6.15 -4.36
CA PRO A 321 -0.99 -6.08 -2.93
C PRO A 321 0.34 -5.40 -2.63
N ARG A 322 0.35 -4.57 -1.58
CA ARG A 322 1.54 -3.97 -1.00
C ARG A 322 1.82 -4.58 0.37
N VAL A 323 2.99 -5.17 0.54
CA VAL A 323 3.46 -5.78 1.79
C VAL A 323 4.32 -4.77 2.53
N TYR A 324 3.99 -4.51 3.78
CA TYR A 324 4.71 -3.57 4.62
C TYR A 324 5.92 -4.22 5.31
N TYR A 325 7.05 -3.54 5.32
CA TYR A 325 8.27 -3.98 5.99
C TYR A 325 8.05 -4.38 7.45
N GLY A 326 7.33 -3.54 8.23
CA GLY A 326 7.06 -3.77 9.66
C GLY A 326 6.15 -4.96 9.96
N ASP A 327 5.52 -5.57 8.95
CA ASP A 327 4.79 -6.82 9.11
C ASP A 327 5.67 -8.06 8.86
N MET A 328 6.82 -7.89 8.21
CA MET A 328 7.81 -8.95 7.98
C MET A 328 8.94 -8.91 9.01
N TYR A 329 9.38 -7.72 9.35
CA TYR A 329 10.45 -7.48 10.32
C TYR A 329 9.99 -6.49 11.38
N THR A 330 10.74 -6.33 12.47
CA THR A 330 10.42 -5.29 13.46
C THR A 330 10.64 -3.90 12.86
N ASP A 331 9.78 -2.97 13.21
CA ASP A 331 9.81 -1.60 12.68
C ASP A 331 11.07 -0.82 13.08
N ASP A 332 11.66 -1.15 14.23
CA ASP A 332 12.83 -0.49 14.81
C ASP A 332 14.12 -1.28 14.60
N GLY A 333 15.21 -0.63 14.91
CA GLY A 333 16.54 -1.25 14.89
C GLY A 333 17.13 -1.38 13.50
N GLN A 334 18.09 -2.31 13.36
CA GLN A 334 18.77 -2.53 12.09
C GLN A 334 17.85 -3.22 11.08
N TYR A 335 17.96 -2.80 9.82
CA TYR A 335 17.16 -3.33 8.72
C TYR A 335 17.25 -4.85 8.60
N MET A 336 16.11 -5.51 8.58
CA MET A 336 15.95 -6.97 8.47
C MET A 336 16.61 -7.79 9.61
N ALA A 337 16.95 -7.16 10.73
CA ALA A 337 17.67 -7.86 11.81
C ALA A 337 16.79 -8.85 12.59
N GLN A 338 15.50 -8.54 12.76
CA GLN A 338 14.58 -9.36 13.54
C GLN A 338 13.26 -9.58 12.79
N LYS A 339 12.85 -10.83 12.67
CA LYS A 339 11.56 -11.19 12.12
C LYS A 339 10.42 -10.80 13.06
N SER A 340 9.35 -10.29 12.48
CA SER A 340 8.08 -10.09 13.19
C SER A 340 7.44 -11.44 13.53
N PRO A 341 6.47 -11.50 14.45
CA PRO A 341 5.72 -12.74 14.72
C PRO A 341 4.85 -13.17 13.52
N TYR A 342 4.67 -12.33 12.52
CA TYR A 342 3.84 -12.59 11.34
C TYR A 342 4.62 -13.08 10.12
N TYR A 343 5.95 -13.02 10.18
CA TYR A 343 6.86 -13.30 9.08
C TYR A 343 6.55 -14.63 8.37
N ASP A 344 6.52 -15.73 9.12
CA ASP A 344 6.39 -17.07 8.52
C ASP A 344 5.02 -17.25 7.83
N ALA A 345 3.97 -16.69 8.39
CA ALA A 345 2.64 -16.73 7.79
C ALA A 345 2.59 -15.91 6.49
N ILE A 346 3.13 -14.68 6.50
CA ILE A 346 3.14 -13.80 5.31
C ILE A 346 4.04 -14.38 4.22
N GLU A 347 5.24 -14.86 4.57
CA GLU A 347 6.14 -15.53 3.62
C GLU A 347 5.47 -16.73 2.94
N THR A 348 4.78 -17.55 3.73
CA THR A 348 4.05 -18.72 3.22
C THR A 348 2.90 -18.31 2.30
N LEU A 349 2.19 -17.24 2.63
CA LEU A 349 1.13 -16.68 1.78
C LEU A 349 1.68 -16.12 0.46
N LEU A 350 2.81 -15.42 0.49
CA LEU A 350 3.47 -14.89 -0.71
C LEU A 350 3.89 -16.02 -1.66
N LYS A 351 4.51 -17.07 -1.13
CA LYS A 351 4.89 -18.27 -1.90
C LYS A 351 3.65 -19.05 -2.36
N GLY A 352 2.62 -19.14 -1.53
CA GLY A 352 1.35 -19.75 -1.87
C GLY A 352 0.61 -18.98 -2.98
N ARG A 353 0.66 -17.65 -2.98
CA ARG A 353 0.13 -16.82 -4.06
C ARG A 353 0.73 -17.17 -5.41
N ILE A 354 2.06 -17.31 -5.48
CA ILE A 354 2.76 -17.70 -6.71
C ILE A 354 2.29 -19.08 -7.21
N ARG A 355 2.01 -20.00 -6.29
CA ARG A 355 1.70 -21.39 -6.65
C ARG A 355 0.22 -21.66 -6.91
N TYR A 356 -0.70 -20.92 -6.28
CA TYR A 356 -2.10 -21.32 -6.23
C TYR A 356 -3.10 -20.21 -6.54
N ALA A 357 -2.77 -18.92 -6.32
CA ALA A 357 -3.75 -17.84 -6.40
C ALA A 357 -4.04 -17.43 -7.85
N ALA A 358 -4.94 -18.15 -8.50
CA ALA A 358 -5.35 -17.89 -9.89
C ALA A 358 -6.82 -18.16 -10.12
N GLY A 359 -7.33 -17.69 -11.26
CA GLY A 359 -8.71 -17.89 -11.68
C GLY A 359 -9.69 -16.92 -11.02
N GLY A 360 -10.98 -17.19 -11.23
CA GLY A 360 -12.06 -16.43 -10.63
C GLY A 360 -12.07 -16.50 -9.11
N GLN A 361 -12.76 -15.57 -8.49
CA GLN A 361 -12.91 -15.51 -7.03
C GLN A 361 -14.37 -15.48 -6.64
N ASP A 362 -14.73 -16.22 -5.59
CA ASP A 362 -16.01 -16.15 -4.91
C ASP A 362 -15.79 -15.92 -3.43
N MET A 363 -16.54 -14.98 -2.84
CA MET A 363 -16.46 -14.66 -1.42
C MET A 363 -17.85 -14.74 -0.80
N LYS A 364 -17.92 -15.33 0.39
CA LYS A 364 -19.19 -15.54 1.08
C LYS A 364 -19.04 -15.44 2.59
N VAL A 365 -20.02 -14.84 3.26
CA VAL A 365 -20.18 -14.95 4.72
C VAL A 365 -21.16 -16.07 5.03
N ASN A 366 -20.75 -16.99 5.89
CA ASN A 366 -21.55 -18.09 6.38
C ASN A 366 -21.97 -17.81 7.82
N TYR A 367 -23.27 -17.63 8.06
CA TYR A 367 -23.83 -17.34 9.37
C TYR A 367 -24.19 -18.64 10.14
N ILE A 368 -23.18 -19.46 10.34
CA ILE A 368 -23.28 -20.77 10.99
C ILE A 368 -22.55 -20.82 12.33
N GLY A 369 -22.13 -19.66 12.83
CA GLY A 369 -21.38 -19.55 14.08
C GLY A 369 -22.20 -18.91 15.20
N TYR A 370 -21.76 -19.15 16.42
CA TYR A 370 -22.17 -18.43 17.63
C TYR A 370 -20.93 -18.11 18.47
N GLY A 371 -21.10 -17.42 19.57
CA GLY A 371 -19.99 -17.00 20.43
C GLY A 371 -19.58 -15.55 20.15
N ASN A 372 -20.57 -14.75 19.82
CA ASN A 372 -20.39 -13.33 19.55
C ASN A 372 -20.14 -12.57 20.86
N THR A 373 -19.03 -11.84 20.93
CA THR A 373 -18.66 -11.02 22.09
C THR A 373 -18.93 -9.53 21.88
N ASN A 374 -19.43 -9.13 20.71
CA ASN A 374 -19.63 -7.72 20.31
C ASN A 374 -21.09 -7.28 20.30
N GLY A 375 -22.02 -8.12 20.74
CA GLY A 375 -23.46 -7.85 20.63
C GLY A 375 -24.05 -8.08 19.23
N TRP A 376 -23.30 -8.69 18.32
CA TRP A 376 -23.77 -9.09 17.00
C TRP A 376 -24.54 -10.41 17.08
N ASP A 377 -25.63 -10.53 16.38
CA ASP A 377 -26.55 -11.67 16.50
C ASP A 377 -25.98 -12.98 15.95
N ALA A 378 -25.00 -12.94 15.08
CA ALA A 378 -24.36 -14.12 14.51
C ALA A 378 -22.87 -13.89 14.26
N ALA A 379 -22.06 -14.90 14.58
CA ALA A 379 -20.65 -14.93 14.21
C ALA A 379 -20.52 -15.41 12.77
N GLY A 380 -20.09 -14.50 11.88
CA GLY A 380 -19.85 -14.80 10.48
C GLY A 380 -18.53 -15.53 10.27
N VAL A 381 -18.54 -16.53 9.39
CA VAL A 381 -17.34 -17.17 8.85
C VAL A 381 -17.23 -16.79 7.38
N LEU A 382 -16.23 -15.97 7.07
CA LEU A 382 -15.94 -15.58 5.69
C LEU A 382 -15.16 -16.70 5.01
N THR A 383 -15.57 -17.05 3.80
CA THR A 383 -14.84 -17.93 2.89
C THR A 383 -14.52 -17.19 1.60
N SER A 384 -13.29 -17.33 1.11
CA SER A 384 -12.86 -16.81 -0.19
C SER A 384 -12.20 -17.93 -0.98
N VAL A 385 -12.66 -18.17 -2.19
CA VAL A 385 -12.18 -19.24 -3.06
C VAL A 385 -11.60 -18.66 -4.33
N ARG A 386 -10.42 -19.13 -4.72
CA ARG A 386 -9.84 -18.94 -6.06
C ARG A 386 -9.94 -20.28 -6.78
N TYR A 387 -10.44 -20.28 -8.02
CA TYR A 387 -10.80 -21.52 -8.72
C TYR A 387 -9.66 -22.14 -9.55
N GLY A 388 -8.53 -21.44 -9.71
CA GLY A 388 -7.43 -21.85 -10.58
C GLY A 388 -7.56 -21.32 -12.01
N THR A 389 -6.46 -21.30 -12.74
CA THR A 389 -6.38 -20.81 -14.12
C THR A 389 -7.40 -21.54 -15.03
N GLY A 390 -8.14 -20.79 -15.82
CA GLY A 390 -9.13 -21.34 -16.73
C GLY A 390 -10.50 -21.62 -16.11
N ALA A 391 -10.68 -21.40 -14.79
CA ALA A 391 -11.97 -21.46 -14.10
C ALA A 391 -12.31 -20.10 -13.51
N ASN A 392 -13.36 -19.44 -13.98
CA ASN A 392 -13.82 -18.13 -13.52
C ASN A 392 -14.96 -18.23 -12.50
N SER A 393 -15.61 -19.38 -12.44
CA SER A 393 -16.73 -19.67 -11.53
C SER A 393 -16.71 -21.12 -11.07
N ALA A 394 -17.54 -21.44 -10.08
CA ALA A 394 -17.69 -22.80 -9.55
C ALA A 394 -18.20 -23.82 -10.60
N SER A 395 -18.86 -23.37 -11.67
CA SER A 395 -19.37 -24.25 -12.73
C SER A 395 -18.31 -24.64 -13.76
N ASP A 396 -17.20 -23.90 -13.83
CA ASP A 396 -16.18 -24.09 -14.85
C ASP A 396 -15.33 -25.33 -14.54
N THR A 397 -15.08 -26.15 -15.56
CA THR A 397 -14.25 -27.35 -15.44
C THR A 397 -12.76 -27.07 -15.59
N GLY A 398 -12.42 -25.87 -16.09
CA GLY A 398 -11.04 -25.44 -16.27
C GLY A 398 -10.25 -26.29 -17.28
N THR A 399 -8.94 -26.29 -17.10
CA THR A 399 -7.97 -27.09 -17.86
C THR A 399 -7.37 -28.20 -16.97
N ALA A 400 -6.46 -29.01 -17.50
CA ALA A 400 -5.76 -30.03 -16.70
C ALA A 400 -4.93 -29.40 -15.55
N GLU A 401 -4.37 -28.22 -15.79
CA GLU A 401 -3.56 -27.47 -14.80
C GLU A 401 -4.40 -26.89 -13.68
N THR A 402 -5.68 -26.57 -13.95
CA THR A 402 -6.59 -25.95 -12.98
C THR A 402 -6.66 -26.76 -11.68
N ARG A 403 -6.65 -28.09 -11.75
CA ARG A 403 -6.76 -28.97 -10.57
C ARG A 403 -5.63 -28.78 -9.54
N ASN A 404 -4.46 -28.36 -9.97
CA ASN A 404 -3.31 -28.15 -9.08
C ASN A 404 -3.22 -26.71 -8.56
N GLN A 405 -4.19 -25.88 -8.88
CA GLN A 405 -4.25 -24.46 -8.56
C GLN A 405 -5.51 -24.12 -7.78
N GLY A 406 -5.63 -22.86 -7.41
CA GLY A 406 -6.77 -22.41 -6.59
C GLY A 406 -6.49 -22.60 -5.10
N MET A 407 -7.32 -21.97 -4.30
CA MET A 407 -7.19 -22.01 -2.84
C MET A 407 -8.49 -21.56 -2.16
N ALA A 408 -8.67 -21.99 -0.92
CA ALA A 408 -9.75 -21.52 -0.05
C ALA A 408 -9.16 -20.83 1.19
N VAL A 409 -9.65 -19.64 1.48
CA VAL A 409 -9.35 -18.91 2.72
C VAL A 409 -10.58 -18.94 3.61
N ILE A 410 -10.40 -19.24 4.88
CA ILE A 410 -11.44 -19.27 5.91
C ILE A 410 -11.05 -18.30 7.00
N VAL A 411 -11.86 -17.28 7.27
CA VAL A 411 -11.60 -16.26 8.29
C VAL A 411 -12.81 -16.04 9.16
N SER A 412 -12.58 -15.94 10.44
CA SER A 412 -13.54 -15.37 11.42
C SER A 412 -12.80 -14.42 12.36
N ASN A 413 -13.46 -13.39 12.79
CA ASN A 413 -12.93 -12.40 13.71
C ASN A 413 -13.45 -12.55 15.15
N GLN A 414 -14.00 -13.73 15.49
CA GLN A 414 -14.57 -14.03 16.79
C GLN A 414 -13.76 -15.11 17.52
N PRO A 415 -13.01 -14.77 18.59
CA PRO A 415 -12.21 -15.76 19.32
C PRO A 415 -13.04 -16.79 20.06
N ALA A 416 -14.29 -16.49 20.37
CA ALA A 416 -15.23 -17.42 21.00
C ALA A 416 -16.07 -18.22 19.99
N LEU A 417 -15.78 -18.12 18.70
CA LEU A 417 -16.54 -18.80 17.64
C LEU A 417 -16.68 -20.30 17.90
N ARG A 418 -17.93 -20.77 17.78
CA ARG A 418 -18.27 -22.19 17.64
C ARG A 418 -19.28 -22.30 16.50
N LEU A 419 -19.17 -23.36 15.72
CA LEU A 419 -20.11 -23.60 14.63
C LEU A 419 -21.31 -24.38 15.10
N THR A 420 -22.48 -24.06 14.55
CA THR A 420 -23.75 -24.76 14.78
C THR A 420 -24.00 -25.86 13.74
N SER A 421 -23.31 -25.78 12.61
CA SER A 421 -23.37 -26.74 11.50
C SER A 421 -22.01 -26.81 10.78
N ASN A 422 -21.86 -27.81 9.90
CA ASN A 422 -20.67 -27.96 9.11
C ASN A 422 -20.51 -26.77 8.13
N LEU A 423 -19.26 -26.38 7.89
CA LEU A 423 -18.92 -25.43 6.82
C LEU A 423 -18.64 -26.20 5.53
N THR A 424 -19.33 -25.86 4.46
CA THR A 424 -19.09 -26.41 3.12
C THR A 424 -18.65 -25.31 2.17
N ILE A 425 -17.53 -25.53 1.52
CA ILE A 425 -16.91 -24.59 0.57
C ILE A 425 -16.93 -25.26 -0.81
N ASN A 426 -17.55 -24.62 -1.80
CA ASN A 426 -17.53 -25.11 -3.18
C ASN A 426 -16.22 -24.67 -3.87
N MET A 427 -15.32 -25.62 -4.08
CA MET A 427 -14.04 -25.40 -4.81
C MET A 427 -14.21 -25.41 -6.32
N GLY A 428 -15.40 -25.75 -6.81
CA GLY A 428 -15.75 -25.76 -8.22
C GLY A 428 -15.64 -27.11 -8.91
N ALA A 429 -16.22 -27.18 -10.10
CA ALA A 429 -16.32 -28.38 -10.91
C ALA A 429 -14.95 -28.92 -11.36
N ALA A 430 -13.95 -28.06 -11.46
CA ALA A 430 -12.56 -28.46 -11.75
C ALA A 430 -11.94 -29.31 -10.64
N HIS A 431 -12.44 -29.22 -9.41
CA HIS A 431 -11.83 -29.77 -8.19
C HIS A 431 -12.64 -30.91 -7.56
N ARG A 432 -13.37 -31.66 -8.36
CA ARG A 432 -14.15 -32.82 -7.89
C ARG A 432 -13.25 -33.97 -7.44
N ASN A 433 -13.59 -34.62 -6.33
CA ASN A 433 -12.89 -35.78 -5.78
C ASN A 433 -11.38 -35.52 -5.66
N GLN A 434 -10.98 -34.41 -5.05
CA GLN A 434 -9.60 -33.97 -5.00
C GLN A 434 -9.14 -33.77 -3.54
N ALA A 435 -7.89 -34.15 -3.28
CA ALA A 435 -7.26 -33.94 -1.99
C ALA A 435 -6.83 -32.45 -1.82
N TYR A 436 -7.11 -31.92 -0.64
CA TYR A 436 -6.69 -30.60 -0.16
C TYR A 436 -5.93 -30.73 1.14
N ARG A 437 -4.97 -29.87 1.36
CA ARG A 437 -4.20 -29.73 2.58
C ARG A 437 -4.17 -28.26 3.05
N PRO A 438 -3.88 -27.99 4.34
CA PRO A 438 -3.64 -26.62 4.75
C PRO A 438 -2.34 -26.06 4.14
N LEU A 439 -2.35 -24.79 3.80
CA LEU A 439 -1.20 -23.91 3.61
C LEU A 439 -0.92 -23.15 4.90
N LEU A 440 -1.98 -22.66 5.55
CA LEU A 440 -1.99 -22.08 6.88
C LEU A 440 -3.11 -22.71 7.71
N LEU A 441 -2.83 -22.90 9.00
CA LEU A 441 -3.82 -23.37 9.94
C LEU A 441 -3.61 -22.77 11.32
N THR A 442 -4.65 -22.18 11.89
CA THR A 442 -4.64 -21.69 13.27
C THR A 442 -4.40 -22.81 14.26
N THR A 443 -3.51 -22.59 15.21
CA THR A 443 -3.17 -23.48 16.33
C THR A 443 -3.37 -22.74 17.65
N ASN A 444 -3.17 -23.42 18.77
CA ASN A 444 -3.22 -22.80 20.08
C ASN A 444 -2.14 -21.71 20.27
N ASP A 445 -1.00 -21.87 19.62
CA ASP A 445 0.18 -21.02 19.85
C ASP A 445 0.37 -19.94 18.77
N GLY A 446 -0.34 -20.05 17.65
CA GLY A 446 -0.20 -19.12 16.52
C GLY A 446 -0.82 -19.67 15.25
N VAL A 447 -0.13 -19.46 14.12
CA VAL A 447 -0.49 -19.99 12.81
C VAL A 447 0.60 -20.94 12.34
N ALA A 448 0.25 -22.19 12.14
CA ALA A 448 1.14 -23.18 11.52
C ALA A 448 1.17 -22.98 10.01
N THR A 449 2.35 -23.18 9.43
CA THR A 449 2.63 -23.01 8.00
C THR A 449 3.05 -24.33 7.36
N TYR A 450 2.52 -24.59 6.17
CA TYR A 450 2.73 -25.84 5.45
C TYR A 450 3.02 -25.52 3.97
N LEU A 451 4.26 -25.19 3.66
CA LEU A 451 4.60 -24.72 2.32
C LEU A 451 4.45 -25.83 1.26
N ASN A 452 4.86 -27.05 1.59
CA ASN A 452 4.84 -28.22 0.72
C ASN A 452 3.88 -29.31 1.25
N ASP A 453 3.54 -30.27 0.40
CA ASP A 453 2.63 -31.37 0.76
C ASP A 453 3.17 -32.21 1.91
N SER A 454 4.49 -32.42 1.94
CA SER A 454 5.18 -33.15 3.02
C SER A 454 5.04 -32.49 4.38
N ASP A 455 4.94 -31.17 4.42
CA ASP A 455 4.86 -30.41 5.68
C ASP A 455 3.52 -30.64 6.40
N ALA A 456 2.47 -30.94 5.65
CA ALA A 456 1.13 -31.14 6.17
C ALA A 456 0.93 -32.42 7.02
N ASN A 457 1.92 -33.31 7.05
CA ASN A 457 1.94 -34.52 7.90
C ASN A 457 0.65 -35.35 7.84
N GLY A 458 0.03 -35.46 6.67
CA GLY A 458 -1.19 -36.23 6.46
C GLY A 458 -2.49 -35.50 6.82
N ILE A 459 -2.43 -34.20 7.14
CA ILE A 459 -3.65 -33.38 7.28
C ILE A 459 -4.22 -33.17 5.88
N VAL A 460 -5.22 -33.97 5.52
CA VAL A 460 -5.82 -33.98 4.19
C VAL A 460 -7.34 -34.03 4.31
N LYS A 461 -8.01 -33.31 3.44
CA LYS A 461 -9.45 -33.37 3.20
C LYS A 461 -9.71 -33.58 1.70
N TYR A 462 -10.87 -34.14 1.41
CA TYR A 462 -11.26 -34.40 0.03
C TYR A 462 -12.52 -33.63 -0.32
N THR A 463 -12.54 -33.06 -1.51
CA THR A 463 -13.79 -32.59 -2.10
C THR A 463 -14.66 -33.76 -2.55
N ASP A 464 -15.97 -33.56 -2.50
CA ASP A 464 -16.93 -34.55 -3.02
C ASP A 464 -17.04 -34.53 -4.57
N GLY A 465 -17.96 -35.33 -5.09
CA GLY A 465 -18.25 -35.38 -6.55
C GLY A 465 -18.83 -34.07 -7.12
N ASN A 466 -19.14 -33.08 -6.30
CA ASN A 466 -19.59 -31.75 -6.71
C ASN A 466 -18.50 -30.68 -6.52
N GLY A 467 -17.33 -31.05 -5.98
CA GLY A 467 -16.25 -30.12 -5.67
C GLY A 467 -16.40 -29.41 -4.32
N ASN A 468 -17.23 -29.93 -3.42
CA ASN A 468 -17.41 -29.34 -2.11
C ASN A 468 -16.38 -29.86 -1.10
N LEU A 469 -15.70 -28.96 -0.43
CA LEU A 469 -14.81 -29.22 0.69
C LEU A 469 -15.57 -28.95 2.00
N THR A 470 -15.74 -29.96 2.85
CA THR A 470 -16.54 -29.86 4.06
C THR A 470 -15.71 -29.98 5.32
N PHE A 471 -15.96 -29.09 6.27
CA PHE A 471 -15.40 -29.04 7.61
C PHE A 471 -16.51 -29.32 8.62
N ASN A 472 -16.30 -30.27 9.52
CA ASN A 472 -17.23 -30.50 10.60
C ASN A 472 -17.24 -29.31 11.56
N ALA A 473 -18.37 -29.09 12.23
CA ALA A 473 -18.55 -27.95 13.13
C ALA A 473 -17.50 -27.84 14.24
N ASN A 474 -16.92 -28.94 14.68
CA ASN A 474 -15.88 -28.97 15.70
C ASN A 474 -14.45 -28.72 15.17
N GLU A 475 -14.24 -28.71 13.87
CA GLU A 475 -12.92 -28.47 13.25
C GLU A 475 -12.59 -26.99 13.13
N ILE A 476 -13.60 -26.13 13.15
CA ILE A 476 -13.43 -24.67 13.08
C ILE A 476 -13.88 -24.05 14.40
N ARG A 477 -12.92 -23.57 15.15
CA ARG A 477 -13.14 -22.94 16.45
C ARG A 477 -12.36 -21.64 16.53
N GLY A 478 -13.02 -20.60 17.03
CA GLY A 478 -12.33 -19.38 17.39
C GLY A 478 -11.30 -19.62 18.49
N ILE A 479 -10.22 -18.89 18.41
CA ILE A 479 -9.11 -18.94 19.35
C ILE A 479 -8.53 -17.55 19.54
N ARG A 480 -7.84 -17.36 20.66
CA ARG A 480 -6.99 -16.20 20.90
C ARG A 480 -5.56 -16.64 21.11
N ASN A 481 -4.70 -16.27 20.17
CA ASN A 481 -3.26 -16.47 20.25
C ASN A 481 -2.55 -15.21 19.74
N PRO A 482 -1.21 -15.11 19.76
CA PRO A 482 -0.49 -13.90 19.33
C PRO A 482 -0.76 -13.43 17.90
N GLN A 483 -1.16 -14.33 17.01
CA GLN A 483 -1.31 -14.07 15.57
C GLN A 483 -2.77 -13.96 15.12
N VAL A 484 -3.68 -14.65 15.82
CA VAL A 484 -5.10 -14.75 15.45
C VAL A 484 -5.97 -14.56 16.67
N ASP A 485 -6.95 -13.69 16.56
CA ASP A 485 -8.04 -13.51 17.52
C ASP A 485 -9.37 -13.76 16.79
N GLY A 486 -9.62 -15.04 16.52
CA GLY A 486 -10.69 -15.55 15.67
C GLY A 486 -10.31 -16.89 15.07
N TYR A 487 -10.38 -17.01 13.75
CA TYR A 487 -9.96 -18.21 13.02
C TYR A 487 -9.32 -17.83 11.67
N LEU A 488 -8.28 -18.53 11.29
CA LEU A 488 -7.65 -18.46 9.98
C LEU A 488 -7.27 -19.85 9.51
N ALA A 489 -7.65 -20.21 8.30
CA ALA A 489 -7.09 -21.33 7.57
C ALA A 489 -7.02 -21.01 6.08
N VAL A 490 -6.01 -21.54 5.42
CA VAL A 490 -5.87 -21.50 3.95
C VAL A 490 -5.62 -22.90 3.47
N TRP A 491 -6.44 -23.38 2.54
CA TRP A 491 -6.39 -24.74 2.00
C TRP A 491 -6.05 -24.71 0.51
N VAL A 492 -5.18 -25.60 0.08
CA VAL A 492 -4.67 -25.71 -1.30
C VAL A 492 -4.73 -27.17 -1.78
N PRO A 493 -4.83 -27.40 -3.09
CA PRO A 493 -4.82 -28.77 -3.63
C PRO A 493 -3.48 -29.47 -3.38
N VAL A 494 -3.55 -30.77 -3.12
CA VAL A 494 -2.39 -31.68 -3.03
C VAL A 494 -1.91 -32.03 -4.44
N GLY A 495 -0.61 -32.18 -4.62
CA GLY A 495 0.02 -32.64 -5.86
C GLY A 495 0.54 -31.53 -6.77
N ALA A 496 0.45 -30.27 -6.34
CA ALA A 496 1.07 -29.18 -7.08
C ALA A 496 2.60 -29.25 -7.01
N SER A 497 3.26 -29.01 -8.14
CA SER A 497 4.72 -28.92 -8.20
C SER A 497 5.22 -27.80 -7.27
N GLU A 498 6.35 -28.01 -6.60
CA GLU A 498 7.01 -26.98 -5.81
C GLU A 498 7.45 -25.76 -6.63
N THR A 499 7.64 -25.96 -7.93
CA THR A 499 8.02 -24.92 -8.90
C THR A 499 6.84 -24.36 -9.68
N GLN A 500 5.59 -24.73 -9.31
CA GLN A 500 4.40 -24.21 -9.97
C GLN A 500 4.35 -22.67 -9.83
N ASP A 501 4.09 -22.00 -10.94
CA ASP A 501 3.93 -20.57 -11.02
C ASP A 501 2.68 -20.24 -11.85
N VAL A 502 1.65 -19.70 -11.18
CA VAL A 502 0.37 -19.37 -11.80
C VAL A 502 0.29 -17.91 -12.24
N ARG A 503 1.36 -17.15 -12.04
CA ARG A 503 1.37 -15.73 -12.41
C ARG A 503 1.28 -15.57 -13.91
N VAL A 504 0.58 -14.52 -14.32
CA VAL A 504 0.34 -14.20 -15.71
C VAL A 504 1.32 -13.13 -16.18
N ALA A 505 1.98 -13.36 -17.28
CA ALA A 505 2.85 -12.37 -17.91
C ALA A 505 2.01 -11.20 -18.47
N PRO A 506 2.50 -9.95 -18.37
CA PRO A 506 1.83 -8.80 -18.94
C PRO A 506 1.77 -8.88 -20.48
N SER A 507 0.68 -8.39 -21.05
CA SER A 507 0.50 -8.31 -22.49
C SER A 507 1.50 -7.31 -23.11
N LYS A 508 1.99 -7.65 -24.30
CA LYS A 508 2.75 -6.73 -25.15
C LYS A 508 1.88 -5.80 -25.98
N GLU A 509 0.58 -6.00 -25.92
CA GLU A 509 -0.41 -5.23 -26.62
C GLU A 509 -1.02 -4.15 -25.73
N LYS A 510 -1.53 -3.10 -26.34
CA LYS A 510 -2.30 -2.05 -25.68
C LYS A 510 -3.64 -2.61 -25.20
N ASN A 511 -4.09 -2.21 -24.03
CA ASN A 511 -5.40 -2.61 -23.54
C ASN A 511 -6.52 -2.10 -24.45
N SER A 512 -7.43 -2.98 -24.81
CA SER A 512 -8.57 -2.65 -25.67
C SER A 512 -9.57 -1.69 -25.01
N SER A 513 -9.58 -1.64 -23.68
CA SER A 513 -10.37 -0.67 -22.88
C SER A 513 -9.86 0.76 -23.01
N GLY A 514 -8.63 0.97 -23.47
CA GLY A 514 -7.94 2.26 -23.49
C GLY A 514 -7.36 2.69 -22.13
N LEU A 515 -7.50 1.86 -21.08
CA LEU A 515 -6.86 2.09 -19.79
C LEU A 515 -5.39 1.66 -19.85
N VAL A 516 -4.51 2.42 -19.19
CA VAL A 516 -3.09 2.06 -19.05
C VAL A 516 -2.97 0.85 -18.13
N TYR A 517 -3.47 0.95 -16.91
CA TYR A 517 -3.64 -0.18 -16.01
C TYR A 517 -5.11 -0.60 -15.98
N GLU A 518 -5.36 -1.87 -16.07
CA GLU A 518 -6.67 -2.47 -15.98
C GLU A 518 -6.61 -3.64 -15.01
N SER A 519 -7.65 -3.79 -14.17
CA SER A 519 -7.77 -4.93 -13.28
C SER A 519 -7.82 -6.23 -14.07
N ASN A 520 -6.76 -7.03 -13.98
CA ASN A 520 -6.63 -8.31 -14.67
C ASN A 520 -5.55 -9.19 -14.04
N ALA A 521 -5.48 -10.44 -14.48
CA ALA A 521 -4.59 -11.43 -13.89
C ALA A 521 -3.09 -11.08 -13.99
N ALA A 522 -2.67 -10.30 -14.99
CA ALA A 522 -1.27 -9.88 -15.11
C ALA A 522 -0.91 -8.83 -14.04
N LEU A 523 -1.82 -7.91 -13.76
CA LEU A 523 -1.66 -6.93 -12.69
C LEU A 523 -1.80 -7.60 -11.32
N ASP A 524 -2.76 -8.52 -11.18
CA ASP A 524 -2.94 -9.40 -10.02
C ASP A 524 -1.66 -10.20 -9.67
N SER A 525 -0.79 -10.44 -10.65
CA SER A 525 0.50 -11.13 -10.46
C SER A 525 1.63 -10.23 -9.92
N GLN A 526 1.40 -8.94 -9.77
CA GLN A 526 2.36 -8.00 -9.19
C GLN A 526 2.26 -7.97 -7.67
N VAL A 527 3.37 -7.65 -7.00
CA VAL A 527 3.44 -7.41 -5.56
C VAL A 527 4.40 -6.26 -5.31
N ILE A 528 3.93 -5.25 -4.60
CA ILE A 528 4.76 -4.15 -4.11
C ILE A 528 5.26 -4.50 -2.71
N TYR A 529 6.53 -4.25 -2.44
CA TYR A 529 7.09 -4.31 -1.09
C TYR A 529 7.44 -2.89 -0.62
N GLU A 530 6.75 -2.42 0.40
CA GLU A 530 7.10 -1.19 1.10
C GLU A 530 8.28 -1.49 2.01
N GLY A 531 9.48 -1.21 1.51
CA GLY A 531 10.73 -1.73 2.01
C GLY A 531 11.38 -0.90 3.11
N PHE A 532 10.62 -0.13 3.90
CA PHE A 532 11.15 0.71 4.95
C PHE A 532 10.19 0.89 6.13
N SER A 533 10.71 1.41 7.22
CA SER A 533 9.95 1.92 8.37
C SER A 533 10.53 3.27 8.79
N ASN A 534 9.70 4.11 9.39
CA ASN A 534 10.12 5.41 9.92
C ASN A 534 11.00 5.32 11.18
N PHE A 535 11.15 4.13 11.74
CA PHE A 535 11.79 3.91 13.05
C PHE A 535 13.11 3.14 12.98
N GLN A 536 13.63 2.92 11.80
CA GLN A 536 14.87 2.18 11.62
C GLN A 536 16.07 2.96 12.13
N ASP A 537 17.07 2.22 12.62
CA ASP A 537 18.31 2.82 13.09
C ASP A 537 19.00 3.62 11.97
N PHE A 538 19.44 4.81 12.31
CA PHE A 538 20.33 5.58 11.45
C PHE A 538 21.68 4.87 11.34
N VAL A 539 22.16 4.65 10.13
CA VAL A 539 23.37 3.91 9.85
C VAL A 539 24.36 4.75 9.08
N GLN A 540 25.54 4.94 9.63
CA GLN A 540 26.64 5.65 8.96
C GLN A 540 27.51 4.72 8.10
N ASN A 541 27.48 3.42 8.37
CA ASN A 541 28.27 2.45 7.60
C ASN A 541 27.56 2.11 6.28
N PRO A 542 28.13 2.42 5.11
CA PRO A 542 27.52 2.13 3.83
C PRO A 542 27.13 0.66 3.61
N SER A 543 27.81 -0.28 4.26
CA SER A 543 27.46 -1.70 4.15
C SER A 543 26.13 -2.06 4.84
N GLN A 544 25.58 -1.17 5.65
CA GLN A 544 24.33 -1.36 6.38
C GLN A 544 23.17 -0.53 5.81
N TYR A 545 23.39 0.25 4.74
CA TYR A 545 22.34 1.03 4.11
C TYR A 545 21.19 0.14 3.65
N THR A 546 19.97 0.58 3.84
CA THR A 546 18.74 -0.14 3.49
C THR A 546 18.76 -0.63 2.05
N ASN A 547 19.06 0.24 1.09
CA ASN A 547 19.12 -0.12 -0.32
C ASN A 547 20.14 -1.22 -0.61
N LYS A 548 21.27 -1.22 0.10
CA LYS A 548 22.28 -2.27 -0.05
C LYS A 548 21.79 -3.59 0.53
N LYS A 549 21.12 -3.55 1.67
CA LYS A 549 20.51 -4.75 2.28
C LYS A 549 19.40 -5.32 1.39
N ILE A 550 18.60 -4.49 0.75
CA ILE A 550 17.62 -4.92 -0.23
C ILE A 550 18.33 -5.64 -1.39
N ALA A 551 19.35 -5.05 -1.97
CA ALA A 551 20.11 -5.65 -3.08
C ALA A 551 20.75 -6.98 -2.69
N GLU A 552 21.37 -7.09 -1.52
CA GLU A 552 21.94 -8.32 -0.99
C GLU A 552 20.91 -9.44 -0.80
N ASN A 553 19.64 -9.10 -0.57
CA ASN A 553 18.54 -10.03 -0.37
C ASN A 553 17.61 -10.17 -1.59
N ALA A 554 18.04 -9.76 -2.77
CA ALA A 554 17.22 -9.81 -3.99
C ALA A 554 16.63 -11.19 -4.29
N SER A 555 17.40 -12.27 -4.04
CA SER A 555 16.92 -13.64 -4.23
C SER A 555 15.78 -14.02 -3.28
N LEU A 556 15.80 -13.51 -2.04
CA LEU A 556 14.73 -13.71 -1.07
C LEU A 556 13.46 -13.02 -1.55
N PHE A 557 13.53 -11.75 -1.91
CA PHE A 557 12.41 -10.98 -2.42
C PHE A 557 11.82 -11.57 -3.70
N LYS A 558 12.69 -12.05 -4.61
CA LYS A 558 12.26 -12.80 -5.79
C LYS A 558 11.46 -14.06 -5.42
N SER A 559 11.88 -14.78 -4.38
CA SER A 559 11.17 -15.98 -3.90
C SER A 559 9.80 -15.66 -3.31
N TRP A 560 9.57 -14.45 -2.87
CA TRP A 560 8.28 -13.94 -2.41
C TRP A 560 7.40 -13.41 -3.55
N GLY A 561 7.92 -13.35 -4.77
CA GLY A 561 7.21 -12.79 -5.91
C GLY A 561 7.12 -11.27 -5.91
N ILE A 562 8.00 -10.60 -5.16
CA ILE A 562 8.06 -9.13 -5.17
C ILE A 562 8.49 -8.67 -6.56
N THR A 563 7.73 -7.74 -7.12
CA THR A 563 7.98 -7.17 -8.46
C THR A 563 8.38 -5.70 -8.40
N SER A 564 8.04 -5.02 -7.32
CA SER A 564 8.35 -3.60 -7.15
C SER A 564 8.67 -3.29 -5.70
N PHE A 565 9.58 -2.35 -5.48
CA PHE A 565 9.93 -1.84 -4.17
C PHE A 565 9.49 -0.38 -4.04
N GLU A 566 8.77 -0.06 -2.99
CA GLU A 566 8.61 1.29 -2.50
C GLU A 566 9.73 1.56 -1.49
N LEU A 567 10.62 2.44 -1.85
CA LEU A 567 11.76 2.83 -1.02
C LEU A 567 11.44 4.10 -0.23
N ALA A 568 12.12 4.29 0.89
CA ALA A 568 12.10 5.58 1.60
C ALA A 568 12.52 6.71 0.65
N PRO A 569 12.03 7.95 0.87
CA PRO A 569 12.44 9.09 0.05
C PRO A 569 13.95 9.20 -0.08
N GLN A 570 14.44 9.31 -1.32
CA GLN A 570 15.87 9.30 -1.62
C GLN A 570 16.43 10.74 -1.58
N TYR A 571 16.65 11.24 -0.38
CA TYR A 571 17.33 12.50 -0.14
C TYR A 571 18.45 12.33 0.89
N VAL A 572 19.41 13.22 0.85
CA VAL A 572 20.48 13.27 1.84
C VAL A 572 19.90 13.87 3.12
N SER A 573 19.91 13.11 4.20
CA SER A 573 19.61 13.66 5.53
C SER A 573 20.73 14.60 5.95
N SER A 574 20.42 15.59 6.79
CA SER A 574 21.43 16.42 7.42
C SER A 574 22.39 15.55 8.24
N ASP A 575 23.67 15.69 7.98
CA ASP A 575 24.73 15.11 8.82
C ASP A 575 25.24 16.11 9.89
N ASP A 576 24.62 17.29 9.98
CA ASP A 576 24.88 18.22 11.07
C ASP A 576 24.47 17.56 12.39
N LYS A 577 25.44 17.41 13.27
CA LYS A 577 25.20 16.88 14.63
C LYS A 577 24.17 17.67 15.42
N LYS A 578 23.92 18.92 15.07
CA LYS A 578 22.84 19.73 15.64
C LYS A 578 21.47 19.23 15.21
N ASP A 579 21.35 18.72 14.00
CA ASP A 579 20.12 18.15 13.47
C ASP A 579 20.01 16.64 13.75
N GLY A 580 20.95 16.09 14.55
CA GLY A 580 20.96 14.68 14.88
C GLY A 580 21.40 13.75 13.75
N GLY A 581 21.66 14.27 12.55
CA GLY A 581 22.06 13.48 11.38
C GLY A 581 21.01 12.45 10.92
N CYS A 582 19.80 12.54 11.44
CA CYS A 582 18.69 11.68 11.11
C CYS A 582 17.45 12.55 10.87
N PRO A 583 16.74 12.37 9.77
CA PRO A 583 15.53 13.16 9.47
C PRO A 583 14.43 13.00 10.53
N SER A 584 14.50 11.95 11.31
CA SER A 584 13.53 11.66 12.38
C SER A 584 13.94 12.16 13.76
N VAL A 585 15.12 12.79 13.93
CA VAL A 585 15.61 13.22 15.24
C VAL A 585 15.94 14.71 15.21
N SER A 586 15.30 15.49 16.07
CA SER A 586 15.59 16.90 16.24
C SER A 586 16.90 17.15 17.01
N THR A 587 17.38 18.40 16.99
CA THR A 587 18.62 18.83 17.66
C THR A 587 18.65 18.55 19.15
N ASP A 588 17.52 18.40 19.80
CA ASP A 588 17.36 18.06 21.21
C ASP A 588 17.16 16.56 21.46
N GLY A 589 17.34 15.73 20.42
CA GLY A 589 17.17 14.28 20.49
C GLY A 589 15.70 13.82 20.45
N ARG A 590 14.77 14.69 20.09
CA ARG A 590 13.38 14.34 19.88
C ARG A 590 13.15 13.95 18.42
N ILE A 591 12.17 13.12 18.19
CA ILE A 591 11.75 12.73 16.84
C ILE A 591 10.64 13.70 16.42
N PRO A 592 10.85 14.53 15.38
CA PRO A 592 9.77 15.31 14.82
C PRO A 592 8.83 14.39 13.99
N TRP A 593 7.58 14.66 14.09
CA TRP A 593 6.53 14.06 13.27
C TRP A 593 6.00 15.07 12.29
#